data_99e8098dbb373d24f8a1208c2fe8c55b
#
_entry.id   99e8098dbb373d24f8a1208c2fe8c55b
#
_cell.length_a   1.000
_cell.length_b   1.000
_cell.length_c   1.000
_cell.angle_alpha   90.00
_cell.angle_beta   90.00
_cell.angle_gamma   90.00
#
_symmetry.space_group_name_H-M   'P 1'
#
loop_
_entity.id
_entity.type
_entity.pdbx_description
1 polymer ?
#
loop_
_entity_poly.entity_id
_entity_poly.type
_entity_poly.pdbx_seq_one_letter_code
_entity_poly.pdbx_strand_id
1 'polypeptide(L)'
;MHNFYKKRVFNTFNVHNLSLNFMKSIIIASTSTLHEGSYLEYLLPTLQLHFKNCKSILFIPFARPGGISHDDYTKKAAAAFATINISVKGIHEFENAESAIKNAEGIFTGGGNTFLLVTQLYKQNIMQLLSETVKNGTPYLGTSAGSNICGLSMQTTNDMPIIYPPSFQTLGLIPFNLNPHYLDPDTQSKHMGETRETRIKEFHAFNAIPVLGLREGSWLEVKGDKITLKGNLSARLFLQNETPKELETESDLSNLK
;
A
#
# COMPACT_ATOMS: atom_id res chain seq x y z
N MET A 1 43.22 16.82 -63.05
CA MET A 1 42.34 17.39 -62.02
C MET A 1 41.74 16.24 -61.22
N HIS A 2 42.29 15.97 -60.05
CA HIS A 2 41.84 14.84 -59.19
C HIS A 2 40.98 15.42 -58.06
N ASN A 3 39.72 15.07 -58.01
CA ASN A 3 38.78 15.44 -56.92
C ASN A 3 38.83 14.36 -55.83
N PHE A 4 39.38 14.72 -54.68
CA PHE A 4 39.34 13.90 -53.46
C PHE A 4 38.03 14.17 -52.71
N TYR A 5 37.08 13.21 -52.74
CA TYR A 5 35.93 13.18 -51.82
C TYR A 5 36.35 12.57 -50.46
N LYS A 6 36.43 13.39 -49.43
CA LYS A 6 36.54 12.93 -48.03
C LYS A 6 35.20 12.41 -47.59
N LYS A 7 35.07 11.10 -47.39
CA LYS A 7 33.97 10.48 -46.65
C LYS A 7 34.08 10.88 -45.16
N ARG A 8 33.11 11.65 -44.67
CA ARG A 8 32.89 11.81 -43.21
C ARG A 8 32.19 10.54 -42.69
N VAL A 9 32.89 9.81 -41.84
CA VAL A 9 32.33 8.70 -41.06
C VAL A 9 31.57 9.34 -39.88
N PHE A 10 30.25 9.27 -39.90
CA PHE A 10 29.44 9.61 -38.72
C PHE A 10 29.50 8.43 -37.78
N ASN A 11 30.21 8.55 -36.68
CA ASN A 11 30.08 7.65 -35.53
C ASN A 11 28.72 7.89 -34.91
N THR A 12 27.78 7.01 -35.18
CA THR A 12 26.52 6.91 -34.42
C THR A 12 26.85 6.32 -33.04
N PHE A 13 26.95 7.18 -32.05
CA PHE A 13 26.91 6.76 -30.65
C PHE A 13 25.54 6.12 -30.40
N ASN A 14 25.52 4.81 -30.32
CA ASN A 14 24.37 4.03 -29.83
C ASN A 14 24.22 4.34 -28.34
N VAL A 15 23.39 5.31 -28.01
CA VAL A 15 22.94 5.55 -26.64
C VAL A 15 22.02 4.37 -26.32
N HIS A 16 22.59 3.33 -25.73
CA HIS A 16 21.78 2.32 -25.06
C HIS A 16 21.02 3.05 -23.96
N ASN A 17 19.74 3.30 -24.19
CA ASN A 17 18.78 3.62 -23.14
C ASN A 17 18.77 2.44 -22.16
N LEU A 18 19.62 2.49 -21.16
CA LEU A 18 19.41 1.75 -19.92
C LEU A 18 18.12 2.31 -19.30
N SER A 19 16.97 1.78 -19.70
CA SER A 19 15.76 1.91 -18.92
C SER A 19 16.08 1.30 -17.56
N LEU A 20 16.36 2.12 -16.57
CA LEU A 20 16.32 1.73 -15.19
C LEU A 20 14.88 1.24 -14.95
N ASN A 21 14.68 -0.05 -15.03
CA ASN A 21 13.43 -0.68 -14.63
C ASN A 21 13.30 -0.46 -13.12
N PHE A 22 12.71 0.67 -12.74
CA PHE A 22 12.29 0.93 -11.38
C PHE A 22 11.21 -0.10 -11.03
N MET A 23 11.59 -1.10 -10.25
CA MET A 23 10.66 -2.16 -9.83
C MET A 23 9.89 -1.69 -8.60
N LYS A 24 8.57 -1.82 -8.64
CA LYS A 24 7.72 -1.60 -7.45
C LYS A 24 8.30 -2.33 -6.24
N SER A 25 8.34 -1.64 -5.10
CA SER A 25 8.78 -2.19 -3.81
C SER A 25 7.78 -1.78 -2.75
N ILE A 26 6.90 -2.70 -2.33
CA ILE A 26 5.75 -2.37 -1.50
C ILE A 26 5.58 -3.40 -0.39
N ILE A 27 5.32 -2.92 0.82
CA ILE A 27 4.82 -3.71 1.96
C ILE A 27 3.39 -3.28 2.24
N ILE A 28 2.46 -4.23 2.24
CA ILE A 28 1.03 -3.99 2.47
C ILE A 28 0.62 -4.81 3.68
N ALA A 29 0.60 -4.19 4.86
CA ALA A 29 0.39 -4.88 6.12
C ALA A 29 -1.06 -4.74 6.62
N SER A 30 -1.65 -5.82 7.12
CA SER A 30 -3.02 -5.80 7.64
C SER A 30 -3.21 -4.77 8.74
N THR A 31 -2.29 -4.72 9.69
CA THR A 31 -2.33 -3.80 10.84
C THR A 31 -0.98 -3.13 11.05
N SER A 32 -0.96 -2.05 11.81
CA SER A 32 0.27 -1.42 12.30
C SER A 32 0.73 -1.92 13.66
N THR A 33 -0.14 -2.62 14.39
CA THR A 33 0.14 -3.04 15.77
C THR A 33 -0.58 -4.37 16.05
N LEU A 34 0.13 -5.35 16.55
CA LEU A 34 -0.44 -6.60 17.04
C LEU A 34 -0.96 -6.42 18.47
N HIS A 35 -1.87 -7.30 18.88
CA HIS A 35 -2.33 -7.36 20.27
C HIS A 35 -1.12 -7.45 21.23
N GLU A 36 -1.09 -6.62 22.26
CA GLU A 36 0.00 -6.50 23.23
C GLU A 36 1.36 -6.06 22.66
N GLY A 37 1.46 -5.77 21.36
CA GLY A 37 2.69 -5.31 20.72
C GLY A 37 2.79 -3.79 20.61
N SER A 38 3.99 -3.30 20.30
CA SER A 38 4.24 -1.89 20.01
C SER A 38 3.97 -1.56 18.53
N TYR A 39 3.85 -0.26 18.24
CA TYR A 39 3.59 0.23 16.89
C TYR A 39 4.68 -0.20 15.90
N LEU A 40 4.30 -0.90 14.83
CA LEU A 40 5.16 -1.48 13.78
C LEU A 40 6.18 -2.53 14.26
N GLU A 41 6.23 -2.89 15.53
CA GLU A 41 7.26 -3.76 16.11
C GLU A 41 7.49 -5.04 15.31
N TYR A 42 6.43 -5.77 14.97
CA TYR A 42 6.53 -7.02 14.24
C TYR A 42 7.05 -6.88 12.79
N LEU A 43 6.95 -5.67 12.23
CA LEU A 43 7.41 -5.35 10.87
C LEU A 43 8.83 -4.77 10.83
N LEU A 44 9.37 -4.26 11.93
CA LEU A 44 10.64 -3.53 11.94
C LEU A 44 11.79 -4.27 11.24
N PRO A 45 12.00 -5.60 11.43
CA PRO A 45 13.05 -6.31 10.72
C PRO A 45 12.85 -6.29 9.20
N THR A 46 11.61 -6.43 8.73
CA THR A 46 11.25 -6.34 7.31
C THR A 46 11.42 -4.91 6.79
N LEU A 47 10.98 -3.90 7.55
CA LEU A 47 11.06 -2.49 7.17
C LEU A 47 12.52 -2.00 7.08
N GLN A 48 13.40 -2.47 7.95
CA GLN A 48 14.84 -2.17 7.88
C GLN A 48 15.45 -2.60 6.55
N LEU A 49 15.07 -3.77 6.04
CA LEU A 49 15.51 -4.28 4.74
C LEU A 49 14.81 -3.55 3.58
N HIS A 50 13.51 -3.29 3.73
CA HIS A 50 12.69 -2.64 2.71
C HIS A 50 13.15 -1.20 2.41
N PHE A 51 13.42 -0.44 3.45
CA PHE A 51 13.85 0.95 3.38
C PHE A 51 15.38 1.15 3.55
N LYS A 52 16.18 0.11 3.33
CA LYS A 52 17.65 0.12 3.57
C LYS A 52 18.41 1.25 2.86
N ASN A 53 17.87 1.76 1.76
CA ASN A 53 18.47 2.85 0.98
C ASN A 53 17.84 4.23 1.29
N CYS A 54 16.87 4.30 2.20
CA CYS A 54 16.19 5.52 2.60
C CYS A 54 16.79 6.05 3.91
N LYS A 55 17.07 7.33 3.97
CA LYS A 55 17.42 8.04 5.21
C LYS A 55 16.19 8.63 5.87
N SER A 56 15.17 8.91 5.06
CA SER A 56 13.93 9.54 5.49
C SER A 56 12.70 8.93 4.82
N ILE A 57 11.58 8.95 5.54
CA ILE A 57 10.28 8.48 5.09
C ILE A 57 9.28 9.64 5.13
N LEU A 58 8.54 9.83 4.05
CA LEU A 58 7.37 10.69 4.02
C LEU A 58 6.18 9.93 4.60
N PHE A 59 5.60 10.44 5.69
CA PHE A 59 4.45 9.84 6.33
C PHE A 59 3.14 10.54 5.93
N ILE A 60 2.11 9.77 5.59
CA ILE A 60 0.77 10.25 5.24
C ILE A 60 -0.20 9.88 6.37
N PRO A 61 -0.55 10.83 7.30
CA PRO A 61 -1.37 10.59 8.49
C PRO A 61 -2.88 10.76 8.27
N PHE A 62 -3.36 10.93 7.04
CA PHE A 62 -4.67 11.49 6.70
C PHE A 62 -5.88 10.60 7.03
N ALA A 63 -5.67 9.39 7.55
CA ALA A 63 -6.75 8.47 7.89
C ALA A 63 -7.40 8.73 9.28
N ARG A 64 -6.91 9.69 10.06
CA ARG A 64 -7.38 9.94 11.45
C ARG A 64 -8.42 11.04 11.52
N PRO A 65 -9.71 10.70 11.82
CA PRO A 65 -10.77 11.69 11.94
C PRO A 65 -10.73 12.44 13.28
N GLY A 66 -9.99 11.93 14.27
CA GLY A 66 -9.88 12.47 15.64
C GLY A 66 -9.08 11.55 16.55
N GLY A 67 -8.96 11.90 17.82
CA GLY A 67 -8.25 11.12 18.85
C GLY A 67 -6.73 11.26 18.84
N ILE A 68 -6.12 11.55 17.70
CA ILE A 68 -4.69 11.85 17.56
C ILE A 68 -4.51 12.89 16.45
N SER A 69 -3.66 13.89 16.69
CA SER A 69 -3.30 14.88 15.68
C SER A 69 -2.39 14.28 14.60
N HIS A 70 -2.27 14.94 13.43
CA HIS A 70 -1.30 14.52 12.39
C HIS A 70 0.13 14.56 12.94
N ASP A 71 0.48 15.59 13.73
CA ASP A 71 1.79 15.72 14.38
C ASP A 71 2.08 14.56 15.33
N ASP A 72 1.14 14.22 16.21
CA ASP A 72 1.36 13.14 17.18
C ASP A 72 1.37 11.77 16.52
N TYR A 73 0.59 11.59 15.44
CA TYR A 73 0.65 10.37 14.66
C TYR A 73 1.98 10.25 13.91
N THR A 74 2.50 11.36 13.39
CA THR A 74 3.83 11.42 12.78
C THR A 74 4.93 11.12 13.80
N LYS A 75 4.85 11.70 15.01
CA LYS A 75 5.79 11.39 16.12
C LYS A 75 5.76 9.91 16.49
N LYS A 76 4.57 9.29 16.52
CA LYS A 76 4.44 7.85 16.79
C LYS A 76 5.12 7.01 15.70
N ALA A 77 4.95 7.35 14.43
CA ALA A 77 5.64 6.71 13.33
C ALA A 77 7.16 6.94 13.42
N ALA A 78 7.58 8.18 13.69
CA ALA A 78 8.99 8.55 13.82
C ALA A 78 9.68 7.77 14.96
N ALA A 79 9.04 7.58 16.09
CA ALA A 79 9.58 6.80 17.19
C ALA A 79 9.86 5.33 16.80
N ALA A 80 8.97 4.71 16.02
CA ALA A 80 9.17 3.35 15.53
C ALA A 80 10.32 3.27 14.52
N PHE A 81 10.35 4.17 13.52
CA PHE A 81 11.38 4.18 12.49
C PHE A 81 12.77 4.60 13.01
N ALA A 82 12.84 5.39 14.10
CA ALA A 82 14.09 5.75 14.74
C ALA A 82 14.87 4.52 15.24
N THR A 83 14.19 3.45 15.63
CA THR A 83 14.81 2.19 16.07
C THR A 83 15.60 1.48 14.97
N ILE A 84 15.30 1.82 13.70
CA ILE A 84 16.01 1.31 12.51
C ILE A 84 16.79 2.41 11.79
N ASN A 85 17.08 3.53 12.49
CA ASN A 85 17.88 4.67 12.02
C ASN A 85 17.29 5.39 10.78
N ILE A 86 15.97 5.48 10.66
CA ILE A 86 15.27 6.19 9.60
C ILE A 86 14.47 7.33 10.21
N SER A 87 14.60 8.55 9.67
CA SER A 87 13.79 9.69 10.06
C SER A 87 12.41 9.67 9.38
N VAL A 88 11.40 10.28 10.01
CA VAL A 88 10.05 10.38 9.44
C VAL A 88 9.59 11.83 9.51
N LYS A 89 9.00 12.32 8.43
CA LYS A 89 8.36 13.63 8.37
C LYS A 89 6.95 13.49 7.77
N GLY A 90 5.98 14.14 8.41
CA GLY A 90 4.59 14.13 7.94
C GLY A 90 4.40 14.98 6.70
N ILE A 91 3.57 14.52 5.76
CA ILE A 91 3.27 15.28 4.54
C ILE A 91 2.66 16.66 4.83
N HIS A 92 1.91 16.79 5.92
CA HIS A 92 1.30 18.04 6.37
C HIS A 92 2.30 19.08 6.89
N GLU A 93 3.55 18.71 7.11
CA GLU A 93 4.64 19.60 7.51
C GLU A 93 5.31 20.28 6.30
N PHE A 94 4.90 19.95 5.08
CA PHE A 94 5.41 20.54 3.85
C PHE A 94 4.39 21.55 3.29
N GLU A 95 4.86 22.65 2.77
CA GLU A 95 4.03 23.65 2.08
C GLU A 95 3.35 23.07 0.83
N ASN A 96 4.00 22.13 0.16
CA ASN A 96 3.53 21.52 -1.07
C ASN A 96 3.61 20.00 -1.00
N ALA A 97 2.46 19.35 -0.90
CA ALA A 97 2.34 17.90 -0.80
C ALA A 97 2.83 17.16 -2.06
N GLU A 98 2.63 17.74 -3.26
CA GLU A 98 3.11 17.13 -4.50
C GLU A 98 4.65 17.08 -4.53
N SER A 99 5.29 18.18 -4.14
CA SER A 99 6.74 18.24 -4.05
C SER A 99 7.28 17.26 -3.02
N ALA A 100 6.61 17.13 -1.87
CA ALA A 100 6.98 16.16 -0.83
C ALA A 100 6.95 14.72 -1.36
N ILE A 101 5.90 14.34 -2.11
CA ILE A 101 5.77 13.00 -2.70
C ILE A 101 6.85 12.76 -3.77
N LYS A 102 7.06 13.73 -4.68
CA LYS A 102 8.06 13.60 -5.77
C LYS A 102 9.48 13.42 -5.27
N ASN A 103 9.81 13.99 -4.11
CA ASN A 103 11.15 13.96 -3.53
C ASN A 103 11.29 12.93 -2.39
N ALA A 104 10.26 12.11 -2.13
CA ALA A 104 10.31 11.11 -1.07
C ALA A 104 11.28 9.97 -1.38
N GLU A 105 12.19 9.64 -0.47
CA GLU A 105 13.05 8.46 -0.56
C GLU A 105 12.26 7.18 -0.28
N GLY A 106 11.23 7.25 0.55
CA GLY A 106 10.26 6.21 0.86
C GLY A 106 8.97 6.82 1.39
N ILE A 107 7.87 6.11 1.29
CA ILE A 107 6.54 6.59 1.69
C ILE A 107 5.87 5.59 2.61
N PHE A 108 5.25 6.11 3.69
CA PHE A 108 4.41 5.32 4.58
C PHE A 108 3.03 5.96 4.71
N THR A 109 1.97 5.21 4.38
CA THR A 109 0.58 5.63 4.62
C THR A 109 0.01 4.89 5.82
N GLY A 110 -0.35 5.65 6.85
CA GLY A 110 -0.87 5.11 8.11
C GLY A 110 -2.34 4.66 8.02
N GLY A 111 -2.75 3.92 9.05
CA GLY A 111 -4.12 3.44 9.21
C GLY A 111 -5.07 4.44 9.86
N GLY A 112 -6.34 4.10 9.84
CA GLY A 112 -7.48 4.84 10.36
C GLY A 112 -8.70 4.63 9.47
N ASN A 113 -9.50 5.66 9.22
CA ASN A 113 -10.68 5.57 8.37
C ASN A 113 -10.32 5.74 6.88
N THR A 114 -10.61 4.73 6.08
CA THR A 114 -10.28 4.69 4.64
C THR A 114 -11.05 5.74 3.85
N PHE A 115 -12.32 6.01 4.18
CA PHE A 115 -13.12 7.05 3.50
C PHE A 115 -12.48 8.43 3.67
N LEU A 116 -12.01 8.73 4.87
CA LEU A 116 -11.32 10.00 5.15
C LEU A 116 -9.99 10.07 4.38
N LEU A 117 -9.18 9.01 4.43
CA LEU A 117 -7.90 8.94 3.73
C LEU A 117 -8.08 9.21 2.24
N VAL A 118 -8.98 8.47 1.57
CA VAL A 118 -9.26 8.62 0.14
C VAL A 118 -9.75 10.04 -0.17
N THR A 119 -10.67 10.57 0.65
CA THR A 119 -11.16 11.94 0.48
C THR A 119 -10.03 12.96 0.54
N GLN A 120 -9.10 12.83 1.49
CA GLN A 120 -7.98 13.76 1.64
C GLN A 120 -6.98 13.66 0.48
N LEU A 121 -6.67 12.45 0.02
CA LEU A 121 -5.79 12.25 -1.13
C LEU A 121 -6.37 12.86 -2.42
N TYR A 122 -7.67 12.72 -2.65
CA TYR A 122 -8.35 13.37 -3.79
C TYR A 122 -8.44 14.89 -3.62
N LYS A 123 -8.81 15.41 -2.45
CA LYS A 123 -8.89 16.86 -2.18
C LYS A 123 -7.57 17.58 -2.41
N GLN A 124 -6.46 16.91 -2.15
CA GLN A 124 -5.11 17.46 -2.35
C GLN A 124 -4.55 17.15 -3.74
N ASN A 125 -5.32 16.47 -4.63
CA ASN A 125 -4.91 16.05 -5.97
C ASN A 125 -3.66 15.18 -6.02
N ILE A 126 -3.39 14.40 -4.96
CA ILE A 126 -2.17 13.59 -4.83
C ILE A 126 -2.41 12.08 -4.99
N MET A 127 -3.64 11.61 -5.18
CA MET A 127 -3.94 10.17 -5.33
C MET A 127 -3.18 9.55 -6.52
N GLN A 128 -3.29 10.16 -7.69
CA GLN A 128 -2.62 9.68 -8.90
C GLN A 128 -1.09 9.81 -8.79
N LEU A 129 -0.60 10.95 -8.31
CA LEU A 129 0.84 11.19 -8.12
C LEU A 129 1.46 10.15 -7.17
N LEU A 130 0.79 9.84 -6.06
CA LEU A 130 1.23 8.81 -5.12
C LEU A 130 1.32 7.44 -5.79
N SER A 131 0.28 7.06 -6.56
CA SER A 131 0.28 5.82 -7.35
C SER A 131 1.47 5.74 -8.31
N GLU A 132 1.69 6.80 -9.10
CA GLU A 132 2.79 6.89 -10.08
C GLU A 132 4.16 6.82 -9.40
N THR A 133 4.35 7.57 -8.31
CA THR A 133 5.62 7.60 -7.56
C THR A 133 5.99 6.21 -7.03
N VAL A 134 5.02 5.48 -6.48
CA VAL A 134 5.24 4.11 -5.99
C VAL A 134 5.47 3.12 -7.14
N LYS A 135 4.71 3.23 -8.24
CA LYS A 135 4.91 2.40 -9.45
C LYS A 135 6.29 2.64 -10.08
N ASN A 136 6.82 3.84 -9.95
CA ASN A 136 8.16 4.20 -10.42
C ASN A 136 9.29 3.82 -9.44
N GLY A 137 9.00 3.03 -8.41
CA GLY A 137 10.01 2.37 -7.59
C GLY A 137 10.30 3.01 -6.23
N THR A 138 9.63 4.11 -5.85
CA THR A 138 9.72 4.62 -4.48
C THR A 138 9.16 3.59 -3.51
N PRO A 139 9.95 3.10 -2.53
CA PRO A 139 9.49 2.12 -1.56
C PRO A 139 8.27 2.61 -0.78
N TYR A 140 7.28 1.74 -0.62
CA TYR A 140 6.01 2.09 0.03
C TYR A 140 5.66 1.10 1.13
N LEU A 141 5.16 1.63 2.24
CA LEU A 141 4.48 0.88 3.29
C LEU A 141 3.04 1.38 3.41
N GLY A 142 2.08 0.46 3.40
CA GLY A 142 0.71 0.71 3.82
C GLY A 142 0.35 -0.11 5.05
N THR A 143 -0.43 0.46 5.98
CA THR A 143 -1.02 -0.29 7.10
C THR A 143 -2.50 -0.01 7.19
N SER A 144 -3.35 -1.05 7.36
CA SER A 144 -4.80 -0.90 7.53
C SER A 144 -5.45 -0.11 6.38
N ALA A 145 -5.96 1.11 6.61
CA ALA A 145 -6.48 1.98 5.55
C ALA A 145 -5.43 2.25 4.45
N GLY A 146 -4.16 2.48 4.82
CA GLY A 146 -3.05 2.65 3.89
C GLY A 146 -2.77 1.39 3.06
N SER A 147 -3.12 0.22 3.56
CA SER A 147 -3.08 -1.06 2.81
C SER A 147 -4.31 -1.22 1.91
N ASN A 148 -5.50 -0.91 2.42
CA ASN A 148 -6.73 -1.01 1.64
C ASN A 148 -6.63 -0.23 0.33
N ILE A 149 -6.08 0.99 0.36
CA ILE A 149 -5.92 1.83 -0.83
C ILE A 149 -4.87 1.33 -1.84
N CYS A 150 -4.10 0.28 -1.53
CA CYS A 150 -3.20 -0.34 -2.51
C CYS A 150 -3.94 -1.14 -3.58
N GLY A 151 -5.18 -1.58 -3.31
CA GLY A 151 -6.06 -2.26 -4.26
C GLY A 151 -6.58 -1.36 -5.37
N LEU A 152 -7.52 -1.89 -6.14
CA LEU A 152 -8.20 -1.17 -7.23
C LEU A 152 -9.24 -0.19 -6.70
N SER A 153 -9.92 -0.55 -5.60
CA SER A 153 -10.93 0.29 -4.96
C SER A 153 -10.96 0.08 -3.45
N MET A 154 -11.50 1.08 -2.74
CA MET A 154 -11.69 1.00 -1.28
C MET A 154 -12.98 0.26 -0.87
N GLN A 155 -13.76 -0.26 -1.80
CA GLN A 155 -15.11 -0.78 -1.55
C GLN A 155 -15.16 -1.97 -0.58
N THR A 156 -14.03 -2.63 -0.35
CA THR A 156 -13.89 -3.76 0.59
C THR A 156 -13.31 -3.36 1.94
N THR A 157 -13.31 -2.07 2.29
CA THR A 157 -12.94 -1.60 3.62
C THR A 157 -13.97 -2.01 4.67
N ASN A 158 -13.51 -2.13 5.93
CA ASN A 158 -14.40 -2.38 7.08
C ASN A 158 -14.91 -1.09 7.74
N ASP A 159 -14.44 0.06 7.27
CA ASP A 159 -14.67 1.34 7.93
C ASP A 159 -16.08 1.88 7.73
N MET A 160 -16.55 2.68 8.69
CA MET A 160 -17.79 3.45 8.55
C MET A 160 -17.59 4.59 7.53
N PRO A 161 -18.59 4.85 6.66
CA PRO A 161 -18.54 5.95 5.68
C PRO A 161 -18.83 7.31 6.35
N ILE A 162 -17.88 7.80 7.14
CA ILE A 162 -18.00 9.06 7.89
C ILE A 162 -17.91 10.32 7.02
N ILE A 163 -17.47 10.18 5.79
CA ILE A 163 -17.36 11.23 4.79
C ILE A 163 -17.56 10.62 3.39
N TYR A 164 -18.07 11.39 2.45
CA TYR A 164 -18.29 10.94 1.07
C TYR A 164 -17.05 11.23 0.22
N PRO A 165 -16.32 10.20 -0.26
CA PRO A 165 -15.16 10.40 -1.11
C PRO A 165 -15.61 10.73 -2.55
N PRO A 166 -14.82 11.49 -3.33
CA PRO A 166 -15.14 11.80 -4.73
C PRO A 166 -15.16 10.56 -5.63
N SER A 167 -14.43 9.51 -5.26
CA SER A 167 -14.35 8.23 -5.96
C SER A 167 -13.99 7.12 -4.99
N PHE A 168 -14.37 5.89 -5.31
CA PHE A 168 -13.89 4.68 -4.61
C PHE A 168 -12.59 4.13 -5.20
N GLN A 169 -12.15 4.63 -6.36
CA GLN A 169 -10.88 4.22 -6.95
C GLN A 169 -9.70 4.62 -6.05
N THR A 170 -8.69 3.76 -6.00
CA THR A 170 -7.51 3.93 -5.16
C THR A 170 -6.21 3.83 -5.96
N LEU A 171 -5.09 3.47 -5.34
CA LEU A 171 -3.78 3.53 -5.97
C LEU A 171 -3.58 2.51 -7.11
N GLY A 172 -4.31 1.39 -7.11
CA GLY A 172 -4.17 0.34 -8.12
C GLY A 172 -2.72 -0.19 -8.23
N LEU A 173 -2.09 -0.43 -7.10
CA LEU A 173 -0.72 -0.97 -7.02
C LEU A 173 -0.69 -2.48 -7.17
N ILE A 174 -1.79 -3.15 -6.79
CA ILE A 174 -2.06 -4.58 -6.96
C ILE A 174 -3.41 -4.77 -7.67
N PRO A 175 -3.59 -5.87 -8.42
CA PRO A 175 -4.76 -6.05 -9.30
C PRO A 175 -6.00 -6.64 -8.60
N PHE A 176 -6.08 -6.58 -7.28
CA PHE A 176 -7.20 -7.06 -6.47
C PHE A 176 -7.46 -6.13 -5.29
N ASN A 177 -8.61 -6.28 -4.65
CA ASN A 177 -8.97 -5.51 -3.46
C ASN A 177 -8.52 -6.22 -2.17
N LEU A 178 -8.39 -5.44 -1.11
CA LEU A 178 -7.99 -5.91 0.21
C LEU A 178 -9.09 -5.69 1.24
N ASN A 179 -9.23 -6.63 2.16
CA ASN A 179 -9.95 -6.45 3.41
C ASN A 179 -8.94 -6.63 4.57
N PRO A 180 -8.23 -5.55 4.98
CA PRO A 180 -7.35 -5.57 6.15
C PRO A 180 -8.16 -5.84 7.42
N HIS A 181 -7.50 -6.32 8.48
CA HIS A 181 -8.15 -6.76 9.71
C HIS A 181 -9.25 -7.80 9.46
N TYR A 182 -9.02 -8.70 8.50
CA TYR A 182 -9.96 -9.78 8.25
C TYR A 182 -10.09 -10.64 9.49
N LEU A 183 -11.34 -10.92 9.85
CA LEU A 183 -11.71 -11.81 10.95
C LEU A 183 -12.57 -12.93 10.41
N ASP A 184 -12.22 -14.16 10.78
CA ASP A 184 -13.03 -15.32 10.49
C ASP A 184 -14.37 -15.26 11.24
N PRO A 185 -15.43 -15.85 10.68
CA PRO A 185 -16.70 -15.97 11.39
C PRO A 185 -16.53 -16.73 12.70
N ASP A 186 -16.94 -16.14 13.82
CA ASP A 186 -17.01 -16.82 15.10
C ASP A 186 -18.34 -17.58 15.19
N THR A 187 -18.30 -18.90 15.08
CA THR A 187 -19.49 -19.79 15.16
C THR A 187 -20.14 -19.83 16.54
N GLN A 188 -19.45 -19.37 17.58
CA GLN A 188 -19.96 -19.31 18.95
C GLN A 188 -20.52 -17.94 19.30
N SER A 189 -20.32 -16.95 18.43
CA SER A 189 -20.85 -15.60 18.66
C SER A 189 -22.36 -15.59 18.59
N LYS A 190 -23.00 -14.97 19.59
CA LYS A 190 -24.44 -14.67 19.60
C LYS A 190 -24.78 -13.39 18.82
N HIS A 191 -23.79 -12.72 18.28
CA HIS A 191 -23.98 -11.51 17.49
C HIS A 191 -24.61 -11.86 16.14
N MET A 192 -25.75 -11.24 15.82
CA MET A 192 -26.50 -11.48 14.59
C MET A 192 -26.10 -10.56 13.44
N GLY A 193 -25.05 -9.73 13.62
CA GLY A 193 -24.52 -8.87 12.57
C GLY A 193 -23.74 -9.66 11.51
N GLU A 194 -23.62 -9.07 10.33
CA GLU A 194 -22.92 -9.66 9.20
C GLU A 194 -21.43 -9.87 9.48
N THR A 195 -20.91 -11.00 9.03
CA THR A 195 -19.49 -11.32 9.07
C THR A 195 -18.73 -10.57 7.96
N ARG A 196 -17.40 -10.52 8.06
CA ARG A 196 -16.54 -10.01 6.97
C ARG A 196 -16.78 -10.78 5.66
N GLU A 197 -16.89 -12.09 5.76
CA GLU A 197 -17.16 -12.96 4.62
C GLU A 197 -18.51 -12.60 3.95
N THR A 198 -19.59 -12.39 4.73
CA THR A 198 -20.89 -11.99 4.20
C THR A 198 -20.79 -10.70 3.40
N ARG A 199 -20.14 -9.67 3.94
CA ARG A 199 -19.96 -8.38 3.25
C ARG A 199 -19.14 -8.48 1.97
N ILE A 200 -18.11 -9.35 1.95
CA ILE A 200 -17.33 -9.60 0.73
C ILE A 200 -18.17 -10.34 -0.31
N LYS A 201 -19.03 -11.28 0.10
CA LYS A 201 -19.99 -11.95 -0.81
C LYS A 201 -21.00 -10.97 -1.40
N GLU A 202 -21.48 -10.00 -0.61
CA GLU A 202 -22.35 -8.93 -1.10
C GLU A 202 -21.62 -8.02 -2.12
N PHE A 203 -20.37 -7.68 -1.87
CA PHE A 203 -19.54 -6.99 -2.86
C PHE A 203 -19.45 -7.79 -4.17
N HIS A 204 -19.25 -9.10 -4.09
CA HIS A 204 -19.17 -9.98 -5.26
C HIS A 204 -20.52 -10.20 -5.98
N ALA A 205 -21.66 -9.80 -5.40
CA ALA A 205 -22.93 -9.80 -6.15
C ALA A 205 -22.91 -8.83 -7.36
N PHE A 206 -22.06 -7.80 -7.30
CA PHE A 206 -21.97 -6.77 -8.34
C PHE A 206 -20.56 -6.58 -8.91
N ASN A 207 -19.54 -7.24 -8.35
CA ASN A 207 -18.14 -7.00 -8.70
C ASN A 207 -17.37 -8.33 -8.83
N ALA A 208 -16.60 -8.47 -9.90
CA ALA A 208 -15.77 -9.65 -10.12
C ALA A 208 -14.31 -9.51 -9.59
N ILE A 209 -13.95 -8.34 -9.04
CA ILE A 209 -12.61 -8.08 -8.54
C ILE A 209 -12.30 -9.04 -7.37
N PRO A 210 -11.20 -9.82 -7.42
CA PRO A 210 -10.80 -10.66 -6.30
C PRO A 210 -10.60 -9.84 -5.02
N VAL A 211 -10.90 -10.44 -3.85
CA VAL A 211 -10.70 -9.81 -2.55
C VAL A 211 -9.85 -10.70 -1.68
N LEU A 212 -8.77 -10.13 -1.12
CA LEU A 212 -7.94 -10.82 -0.15
C LEU A 212 -8.23 -10.31 1.26
N GLY A 213 -8.79 -11.19 2.10
CA GLY A 213 -8.92 -10.98 3.54
C GLY A 213 -7.59 -11.22 4.23
N LEU A 214 -6.95 -10.14 4.67
CA LEU A 214 -5.61 -10.16 5.26
C LEU A 214 -5.70 -10.08 6.78
N ARG A 215 -5.31 -11.16 7.48
CA ARG A 215 -5.35 -11.26 8.94
C ARG A 215 -4.26 -10.42 9.59
N GLU A 216 -4.47 -9.95 10.82
CA GLU A 216 -3.48 -9.18 11.57
C GLU A 216 -2.21 -10.01 11.81
N GLY A 217 -1.05 -9.41 11.56
CA GLY A 217 0.26 -10.10 11.57
C GLY A 217 0.70 -10.64 10.21
N SER A 218 -0.15 -10.53 9.19
CA SER A 218 0.20 -10.87 7.81
C SER A 218 0.35 -9.62 6.95
N TRP A 219 1.17 -9.71 5.92
CA TRP A 219 1.37 -8.64 4.94
C TRP A 219 1.67 -9.22 3.55
N LEU A 220 1.52 -8.41 2.53
CA LEU A 220 2.01 -8.69 1.19
C LEU A 220 3.36 -7.98 0.97
N GLU A 221 4.32 -8.70 0.43
CA GLU A 221 5.55 -8.15 -0.12
C GLU A 221 5.41 -8.12 -1.65
N VAL A 222 5.53 -6.91 -2.24
CA VAL A 222 5.50 -6.72 -3.70
C VAL A 222 6.88 -6.28 -4.17
N LYS A 223 7.46 -7.05 -5.09
CA LYS A 223 8.75 -6.75 -5.74
C LYS A 223 8.58 -6.87 -7.26
N GLY A 224 8.51 -5.75 -7.94
CA GLY A 224 8.10 -5.70 -9.35
C GLY A 224 6.66 -6.21 -9.50
N ASP A 225 6.49 -7.28 -10.26
CA ASP A 225 5.19 -7.95 -10.45
C ASP A 225 4.97 -9.14 -9.51
N LYS A 226 5.98 -9.52 -8.74
CA LYS A 226 5.86 -10.60 -7.77
C LYS A 226 5.16 -10.11 -6.51
N ILE A 227 4.08 -10.80 -6.13
CA ILE A 227 3.28 -10.54 -4.93
C ILE A 227 3.33 -11.80 -4.06
N THR A 228 3.86 -11.70 -2.86
CA THR A 228 4.01 -12.84 -1.93
C THR A 228 3.33 -12.54 -0.61
N LEU A 229 2.52 -13.48 -0.12
CA LEU A 229 1.96 -13.43 1.24
C LEU A 229 3.06 -13.73 2.25
N LYS A 230 3.18 -12.89 3.27
CA LYS A 230 4.17 -13.00 4.33
C LYS A 230 3.51 -12.89 5.71
N GLY A 231 4.25 -13.25 6.74
CA GLY A 231 3.78 -13.24 8.12
C GLY A 231 3.55 -14.65 8.66
N ASN A 232 2.84 -14.74 9.78
CA ASN A 232 2.65 -16.01 10.47
C ASN A 232 1.24 -16.59 10.29
N LEU A 233 0.34 -15.88 9.60
CA LEU A 233 -1.04 -16.29 9.39
C LEU A 233 -1.34 -16.40 7.89
N SER A 234 -2.19 -17.36 7.54
CA SER A 234 -2.79 -17.49 6.20
C SER A 234 -3.67 -16.27 5.88
N ALA A 235 -3.97 -16.06 4.62
CA ALA A 235 -4.95 -15.09 4.15
C ALA A 235 -6.12 -15.82 3.48
N ARG A 236 -7.29 -15.18 3.46
CA ARG A 236 -8.49 -15.76 2.87
C ARG A 236 -8.83 -15.09 1.55
N LEU A 237 -8.76 -15.85 0.46
CA LEU A 237 -9.05 -15.37 -0.89
C LEU A 237 -10.51 -15.61 -1.23
N PHE A 238 -11.15 -14.55 -1.74
CA PHE A 238 -12.52 -14.56 -2.25
C PHE A 238 -12.52 -14.25 -3.74
N LEU A 239 -13.16 -15.12 -4.51
CA LEU A 239 -13.44 -14.94 -5.92
C LEU A 239 -14.95 -14.98 -6.13
N GLN A 240 -15.45 -14.20 -7.09
CA GLN A 240 -16.88 -14.19 -7.39
C GLN A 240 -17.37 -15.60 -7.78
N ASN A 241 -18.47 -16.03 -7.18
CA ASN A 241 -19.10 -17.34 -7.40
C ASN A 241 -18.23 -18.56 -7.04
N GLU A 242 -17.16 -18.37 -6.26
CA GLU A 242 -16.34 -19.48 -5.76
C GLU A 242 -16.39 -19.59 -4.23
N THR A 243 -16.09 -20.79 -3.73
CA THR A 243 -15.85 -21.00 -2.30
C THR A 243 -14.55 -20.32 -1.89
N PRO A 244 -14.53 -19.55 -0.79
CA PRO A 244 -13.31 -18.91 -0.33
C PRO A 244 -12.18 -19.92 -0.08
N LYS A 245 -10.95 -19.53 -0.41
CA LYS A 245 -9.74 -20.38 -0.30
C LYS A 245 -8.78 -19.81 0.73
N GLU A 246 -8.19 -20.66 1.55
CA GLU A 246 -7.05 -20.27 2.38
C GLU A 246 -5.76 -20.26 1.55
N LEU A 247 -4.98 -19.21 1.73
CA LEU A 247 -3.65 -19.07 1.15
C LEU A 247 -2.64 -19.07 2.29
N GLU A 248 -1.78 -20.07 2.29
CA GLU A 248 -0.70 -20.16 3.28
C GLU A 248 0.36 -19.10 3.08
N THR A 249 1.15 -18.82 4.13
CA THR A 249 2.29 -17.91 4.01
C THR A 249 3.23 -18.40 2.91
N GLU A 250 3.96 -17.48 2.27
CA GLU A 250 4.79 -17.71 1.07
C GLU A 250 3.99 -18.00 -0.21
N SER A 251 2.65 -18.01 -0.19
CA SER A 251 1.84 -18.11 -1.42
C SER A 251 2.17 -16.97 -2.39
N ASP A 252 2.29 -17.32 -3.66
CA ASP A 252 2.47 -16.39 -4.77
C ASP A 252 1.11 -15.95 -5.34
N LEU A 253 0.81 -14.65 -5.24
CA LEU A 253 -0.42 -14.03 -5.74
C LEU A 253 -0.20 -13.24 -7.03
N SER A 254 0.94 -13.36 -7.68
CA SER A 254 1.31 -12.56 -8.86
C SER A 254 0.35 -12.76 -10.05
N ASN A 255 -0.30 -13.91 -10.14
CA ASN A 255 -1.26 -14.24 -11.20
C ASN A 255 -2.73 -13.98 -10.82
N LEU A 256 -2.99 -13.44 -9.63
CA LEU A 256 -4.34 -13.08 -9.20
C LEU A 256 -4.77 -11.79 -9.93
N LYS A 257 -5.83 -11.92 -10.75
CA LYS A 257 -6.38 -10.82 -11.58
C LYS A 257 -7.89 -10.80 -11.55
#